data_155344a99f5fed7af0115e6fd8d2fbb1
#
_entry.id   155344a99f5fed7af0115e6fd8d2fbb1
#
_cell.length_a   1.000
_cell.length_b   1.000
_cell.length_c   1.000
_cell.angle_alpha   90.00
_cell.angle_beta   90.00
_cell.angle_gamma   90.00
#
_symmetry.space_group_name_H-M   'P 1'
#
loop_
_entity.id
_entity.type
_entity.pdbx_description
1 polymer ?
#
loop_
_entity_poly.entity_id
_entity_poly.type
_entity_poly.pdbx_seq_one_letter_code
_entity_poly.pdbx_strand_id
1 'polypeptide(L)' 'MNQGTVKWFNSEKGYGFIANDEGGEDVFVHFSAIQAQGYKSLNEGQKVTFNTETDPRNGKLRATDVNVI' A
#
# COMPACT_ATOMS: atom_id res chain seq x y z
N MET A 1 -6.24 10.52 -5.47
CA MET A 1 -6.24 9.35 -4.58
C MET A 1 -6.57 8.11 -5.39
N ASN A 2 -5.79 7.07 -5.24
CA ASN A 2 -5.98 5.83 -5.99
C ASN A 2 -6.70 4.80 -5.13
N GLN A 3 -7.34 3.85 -5.79
CA GLN A 3 -7.98 2.73 -5.14
C GLN A 3 -7.30 1.44 -5.59
N GLY A 4 -7.08 0.52 -4.66
CA GLY A 4 -6.41 -0.72 -4.99
C GLY A 4 -6.81 -1.86 -4.08
N THR A 5 -6.24 -3.02 -4.39
CA THR A 5 -6.47 -4.25 -3.63
C THR A 5 -5.14 -4.77 -3.14
N VAL A 6 -5.06 -5.11 -1.86
CA VAL A 6 -3.82 -5.66 -1.28
C VAL A 6 -3.53 -7.01 -1.90
N LYS A 7 -2.37 -7.15 -2.52
CA LYS A 7 -1.92 -8.44 -3.06
C LYS A 7 -1.41 -9.33 -1.95
N TRP A 8 -0.55 -8.80 -1.10
CA TRP A 8 -0.07 -9.48 0.09
C TRP A 8 0.58 -8.46 1.02
N PHE A 9 0.65 -8.80 2.27
CA PHE A 9 1.31 -7.96 3.26
C PHE A 9 1.94 -8.83 4.34
N ASN A 10 3.22 -8.56 4.65
CA ASN A 10 3.94 -9.28 5.69
C ASN A 10 3.98 -8.42 6.94
N SER A 11 3.18 -8.77 7.94
CA SER A 11 3.07 -7.99 9.15
C SER A 11 4.33 -8.05 10.03
N GLU A 12 5.13 -9.09 9.89
CA GLU A 12 6.38 -9.18 10.63
C GLU A 12 7.43 -8.21 10.09
N LYS A 13 7.53 -8.14 8.77
CA LYS A 13 8.48 -7.25 8.11
C LYS A 13 7.93 -5.84 7.91
N GLY A 14 6.61 -5.70 7.93
CA GLY A 14 5.95 -4.40 7.85
C GLY A 14 5.85 -3.84 6.44
N TYR A 15 5.78 -4.69 5.42
CA TYR A 15 5.60 -4.21 4.05
C TYR A 15 4.84 -5.20 3.20
N GLY A 16 4.37 -4.72 2.06
CA GLY A 16 3.66 -5.54 1.10
C GLY A 16 3.46 -4.81 -0.22
N PHE A 17 2.51 -5.29 -1.01
CA PHE A 17 2.19 -4.70 -2.29
C PHE A 17 0.70 -4.57 -2.49
N ILE A 18 0.31 -3.50 -3.17
CA ILE A 18 -1.07 -3.20 -3.52
C ILE A 18 -1.18 -3.22 -5.05
N ALA A 19 -2.15 -3.95 -5.57
CA ALA A 19 -2.49 -3.90 -6.99
C ALA A 19 -3.37 -2.68 -7.22
N ASN A 20 -2.94 -1.79 -8.13
CA ASN A 20 -3.70 -0.59 -8.45
C ASN A 20 -4.90 -0.98 -9.30
N ASP A 21 -6.13 -0.70 -8.82
CA ASP A 21 -7.35 -1.04 -9.54
C ASP A 21 -7.50 -0.30 -10.87
N GLU A 22 -6.79 0.81 -11.03
CA GLU A 22 -6.76 1.57 -12.28
C GLU A 22 -5.78 1.00 -13.30
N GLY A 23 -5.06 -0.06 -12.93
CA GLY A 23 -4.06 -0.69 -13.78
C GLY A 23 -2.66 -0.19 -13.47
N GLY A 24 -1.68 -0.70 -14.19
CA GLY A 24 -0.29 -0.35 -13.99
C GLY A 24 0.44 -1.32 -13.08
N GLU A 25 1.59 -0.89 -12.58
CA GLU A 25 2.43 -1.72 -11.74
C GLU A 25 1.92 -1.80 -10.30
N ASP A 26 2.30 -2.86 -9.61
CA ASP A 26 2.03 -2.98 -8.19
C ASP A 26 2.74 -1.88 -7.42
N VAL A 27 2.12 -1.43 -6.35
CA VAL A 27 2.64 -0.33 -5.56
C VAL A 27 3.13 -0.87 -4.22
N PHE A 28 4.37 -0.54 -3.88
CA PHE A 28 4.96 -0.93 -2.60
C PHE A 28 4.26 -0.17 -1.47
N VAL A 29 3.97 -0.87 -0.37
CA VAL A 29 3.39 -0.24 0.82
C VAL A 29 4.19 -0.67 2.05
N HIS A 30 4.53 0.31 2.89
CA HIS A 30 5.19 0.08 4.18
C HIS A 30 4.21 0.40 5.30
N PHE A 31 4.34 -0.29 6.44
CA PHE A 31 3.39 -0.10 7.54
C PHE A 31 3.28 1.35 8.01
N SER A 32 4.34 2.12 7.87
CA SER A 32 4.34 3.54 8.24
C SER A 32 3.39 4.39 7.39
N ALA A 33 3.02 3.90 6.21
CA ALA A 33 2.10 4.59 5.32
C ALA A 33 0.63 4.31 5.63
N ILE A 34 0.35 3.31 6.47
CA ILE A 34 -1.02 2.91 6.77
C ILE A 34 -1.61 3.85 7.81
N GLN A 35 -2.73 4.47 7.48
CA GLN A 35 -3.45 5.38 8.36
C GLN A 35 -4.48 4.59 9.16
N ALA A 36 -4.01 3.91 10.21
CA ALA A 36 -4.88 3.11 11.06
C ALA A 36 -4.47 3.32 12.52
N GLN A 37 -5.43 3.21 13.40
CA GLN A 37 -5.15 3.24 14.83
C GLN A 37 -4.79 1.83 15.30
N GLY A 38 -3.79 1.75 16.17
CA GLY A 38 -3.36 0.48 16.72
C GLY A 38 -2.51 -0.32 15.77
N TYR A 39 -2.89 -1.57 15.53
CA TYR A 39 -2.11 -2.51 14.73
C TYR A 39 -2.16 -2.14 13.25
N LYS A 40 -1.00 -1.83 12.68
CA LYS A 40 -0.89 -1.41 11.30
C LYS A 40 -0.53 -2.59 10.41
N SER A 41 -1.55 -3.24 9.88
CA SER A 41 -1.34 -4.31 8.93
C SER A 41 -2.48 -4.35 7.92
N LEU A 42 -2.23 -5.05 6.81
CA LEU A 42 -3.21 -5.21 5.76
C LEU A 42 -3.41 -6.71 5.50
N ASN A 43 -4.61 -7.05 5.05
CA ASN A 43 -4.93 -8.43 4.70
C ASN A 43 -5.00 -8.58 3.18
N GLU A 44 -4.61 -9.73 2.69
CA GLU A 44 -4.70 -10.05 1.27
C GLU A 44 -6.14 -9.91 0.78
N GLY A 45 -6.31 -9.24 -0.35
CA GLY A 45 -7.64 -9.01 -0.94
C GLY A 45 -8.37 -7.80 -0.38
N GLN A 46 -7.82 -7.11 0.60
CA GLN A 46 -8.47 -5.96 1.22
C GLN A 46 -8.43 -4.76 0.29
N LYS A 47 -9.53 -4.02 0.22
CA LYS A 47 -9.61 -2.80 -0.58
C LYS A 47 -9.09 -1.61 0.22
N VAL A 48 -8.29 -0.79 -0.44
CA VAL A 48 -7.68 0.39 0.19
C VAL A 48 -7.70 1.57 -0.77
N THR A 49 -7.62 2.77 -0.20
CA THR A 49 -7.31 3.99 -0.96
C THR A 49 -5.93 4.47 -0.55
N PHE A 50 -5.22 5.07 -1.48
CA PHE A 50 -3.85 5.50 -1.23
C PHE A 50 -3.43 6.55 -2.22
N ASN A 51 -2.37 7.29 -1.88
CA ASN A 51 -1.67 8.16 -2.81
C ASN A 51 -0.38 7.46 -3.23
N THR A 52 0.17 7.85 -4.37
CA THR A 52 1.42 7.30 -4.85
C THR A 52 2.52 8.35 -4.79
N GLU A 53 3.72 7.88 -4.54
CA GLU A 53 4.90 8.71 -4.51
C GLU A 53 6.05 7.92 -5.11
N THR A 54 6.87 8.58 -5.93
CA THR A 54 8.03 7.92 -6.53
C THR A 54 9.22 8.01 -5.58
N ASP A 55 9.80 6.86 -5.27
CA ASP A 55 11.00 6.83 -4.44
C ASP A 55 12.17 7.37 -5.25
N PRO A 56 12.80 8.48 -4.82
CA PRO A 56 13.90 9.09 -5.59
C PRO A 56 15.14 8.21 -5.67
N ARG A 57 15.27 7.22 -4.79
CA ARG A 57 16.45 6.37 -4.76
C ARG A 57 16.42 5.28 -5.82
N ASN A 58 15.23 4.77 -6.16
CA ASN A 58 15.12 3.67 -7.11
C ASN A 58 14.08 3.90 -8.20
N GLY A 59 13.37 5.02 -8.18
CA GLY A 59 12.37 5.36 -9.18
C GLY A 59 11.10 4.53 -9.13
N LYS A 60 10.90 3.76 -8.07
CA LYS A 60 9.72 2.91 -7.93
C LYS A 60 8.61 3.62 -7.18
N LEU A 61 7.37 3.24 -7.49
CA LEU A 61 6.21 3.80 -6.80
C LEU A 61 6.04 3.16 -5.43
N ARG A 62 5.63 3.99 -4.48
CA ARG A 62 5.22 3.53 -3.15
C ARG A 62 3.91 4.18 -2.76
N ALA A 63 3.14 3.50 -1.93
CA ALA A 63 1.87 4.02 -1.43
C ALA A 63 2.09 4.91 -0.22
N THR A 64 1.31 5.98 -0.13
CA THR A 64 1.27 6.86 1.03
C THR A 64 -0.19 7.08 1.42
N ASP A 65 -0.43 7.47 2.67
CA ASP A 65 -1.79 7.75 3.16
C ASP A 65 -2.76 6.61 2.85
N VAL A 66 -2.34 5.39 3.17
CA VAL A 66 -3.14 4.20 2.90
C VAL A 66 -4.28 4.10 3.91
N ASN A 67 -5.50 4.01 3.41
CA ASN A 67 -6.69 3.85 4.24
C ASN A 67 -7.47 2.63 3.76
N VAL A 68 -7.95 1.84 4.71
CA VAL A 68 -8.82 0.71 4.42
C VAL A 68 -10.24 1.22 4.18
N ILE A 69 -10.86 0.74 3.11
CA ILE A 69 -12.23 1.10 2.78
C ILE A 69 -13.20 0.29 3.63
#